data_ddb40769d6c184619e77b2567e930310
#
_entry.id   ddb40769d6c184619e77b2567e930310
#
_cell.length_a   1.000
_cell.length_b   1.000
_cell.length_c   1.000
_cell.angle_alpha   90.00
_cell.angle_beta   90.00
_cell.angle_gamma   90.00
#
_symmetry.space_group_name_H-M   'P 1'
#
loop_
_entity.id
_entity.type
_entity.pdbx_description
1 polymer ?
#
loop_
_entity_poly.entity_id
_entity_poly.type
_entity_poly.pdbx_seq_one_letter_code
_entity_poly.pdbx_strand_id
1 'polypeptide(L)'
;MSLGAGTDTRFFRLLDAYPDLRLVYHEIDFPTNTLPKIACIQRHAALRRKLLHAPTTSTSYHSATYNIHALDLRSLAAPSEGVPLPELPNLDPTLPTLILSEMCLVYLQPQTVQSIISTFTTHYLKPTTPTSIVLYEPILPHDAFGRTMISNLETRNIRLPTLTTYPGLGDQRARLSGYGFTNGAKAADTEFIWKQWISEDEKERVASLEMLDELEELELLLRHYCFAWGWRDGESDVFSKAWGDVREQV
;
A
#
# COMPACT_ATOMS: atom_id res chain seq x y z
N MET A 1 -5.76 5.68 -0.09
CA MET A 1 -6.15 4.73 0.99
C MET A 1 -4.95 3.87 1.31
N SER A 2 -4.57 3.70 2.58
CA SER A 2 -3.45 2.87 3.02
C SER A 2 -3.99 1.66 3.79
N LEU A 3 -3.74 0.47 3.27
CA LEU A 3 -4.16 -0.81 3.85
C LEU A 3 -3.04 -1.37 4.71
N GLY A 4 -3.31 -1.67 5.98
CA GLY A 4 -2.28 -2.06 6.94
C GLY A 4 -1.31 -0.91 7.23
N ALA A 5 -1.83 0.27 7.52
CA ALA A 5 -1.06 1.51 7.56
C ALA A 5 -0.01 1.56 8.71
N GLY A 6 -0.18 0.76 9.76
CA GLY A 6 0.77 0.71 10.87
C GLY A 6 1.17 2.10 11.37
N THR A 7 2.47 2.38 11.35
CA THR A 7 3.07 3.66 11.74
C THR A 7 3.31 4.62 10.57
N ASP A 8 2.62 4.43 9.44
CA ASP A 8 2.74 5.29 8.25
C ASP A 8 2.60 6.78 8.60
N THR A 9 3.50 7.61 8.07
CA THR A 9 3.53 9.06 8.27
C THR A 9 3.30 9.84 6.97
N ARG A 10 2.96 9.16 5.87
CA ARG A 10 2.83 9.77 4.54
C ARG A 10 1.85 10.93 4.50
N PHE A 11 0.70 10.82 5.19
CA PHE A 11 -0.24 11.92 5.27
C PHE A 11 0.43 13.21 5.74
N PHE A 12 1.15 13.17 6.86
CA PHE A 12 1.81 14.33 7.45
C PHE A 12 2.92 14.87 6.56
N ARG A 13 3.72 13.97 5.97
CA ARG A 13 4.82 14.32 5.06
C ARG A 13 4.33 14.95 3.75
N LEU A 14 3.22 14.45 3.21
CA LEU A 14 2.61 15.01 2.00
C LEU A 14 2.10 16.44 2.25
N LEU A 15 1.48 16.70 3.41
CA LEU A 15 1.03 18.05 3.75
C LEU A 15 2.20 19.01 4.01
N ASP A 16 3.37 18.51 4.46
CA ASP A 16 4.58 19.34 4.60
C ASP A 16 5.20 19.67 3.24
N ALA A 17 5.27 18.67 2.36
CA ALA A 17 5.86 18.84 1.03
C ALA A 17 4.95 19.64 0.07
N TYR A 18 3.63 19.48 0.23
CA TYR A 18 2.62 20.05 -0.67
C TYR A 18 1.48 20.69 0.15
N PRO A 19 1.65 21.90 0.69
CA PRO A 19 0.66 22.53 1.58
C PRO A 19 -0.73 22.72 0.96
N ASP A 20 -0.79 22.92 -0.36
CA ASP A 20 -2.04 23.15 -1.11
C ASP A 20 -2.69 21.85 -1.62
N LEU A 21 -2.12 20.68 -1.27
CA LEU A 21 -2.63 19.40 -1.72
C LEU A 21 -4.03 19.12 -1.14
N ARG A 22 -5.00 18.95 -2.02
CA ARG A 22 -6.34 18.49 -1.65
C ARG A 22 -6.34 16.97 -1.58
N LEU A 23 -6.31 16.44 -0.37
CA LEU A 23 -6.20 15.01 -0.12
C LEU A 23 -7.19 14.58 0.97
N VAL A 24 -7.92 13.51 0.71
CA VAL A 24 -8.62 12.74 1.74
C VAL A 24 -7.86 11.44 1.93
N TYR A 25 -7.26 11.27 3.10
CA TYR A 25 -6.42 10.13 3.40
C TYR A 25 -7.14 9.16 4.34
N HIS A 26 -7.20 7.90 3.95
CA HIS A 26 -7.80 6.83 4.76
C HIS A 26 -6.73 5.80 5.11
N GLU A 27 -6.65 5.46 6.37
CA GLU A 27 -5.84 4.36 6.88
C GLU A 27 -6.75 3.29 7.46
N ILE A 28 -6.46 2.03 7.14
CA ILE A 28 -7.19 0.88 7.67
C ILE A 28 -6.18 -0.05 8.32
N ASP A 29 -6.37 -0.35 9.60
CA ASP A 29 -5.51 -1.28 10.31
C ASP A 29 -6.26 -1.86 11.54
N PHE A 30 -5.68 -2.87 12.15
CA PHE A 30 -6.21 -3.45 13.39
C PHE A 30 -6.29 -2.41 14.52
N PRO A 31 -7.29 -2.54 15.44
CA PRO A 31 -7.38 -1.69 16.63
C PRO A 31 -6.09 -1.64 17.47
N THR A 32 -5.33 -2.74 17.49
CA THR A 32 -4.03 -2.83 18.18
C THR A 32 -2.96 -1.92 17.61
N ASN A 33 -3.06 -1.54 16.33
CA ASN A 33 -2.14 -0.64 15.65
C ASN A 33 -2.68 0.80 15.63
N THR A 34 -3.98 0.98 15.44
CA THR A 34 -4.58 2.33 15.36
C THR A 34 -4.59 3.03 16.73
N LEU A 35 -4.80 2.30 17.83
CA LEU A 35 -4.81 2.86 19.19
C LEU A 35 -3.49 3.57 19.54
N PRO A 36 -2.31 2.93 19.47
CA PRO A 36 -1.04 3.62 19.77
C PRO A 36 -0.73 4.73 18.78
N LYS A 37 -1.12 4.60 17.50
CA LYS A 37 -0.95 5.65 16.49
C LYS A 37 -1.74 6.90 16.86
N ILE A 38 -3.01 6.78 17.18
CA ILE A 38 -3.86 7.91 17.60
C ILE A 38 -3.31 8.54 18.87
N ALA A 39 -2.92 7.73 19.86
CA ALA A 39 -2.32 8.23 21.09
C ALA A 39 -1.01 9.02 20.83
N CYS A 40 -0.17 8.55 19.89
CA CYS A 40 1.02 9.24 19.44
C CYS A 40 0.69 10.59 18.80
N ILE A 41 -0.26 10.62 17.86
CA ILE A 41 -0.70 11.83 17.18
C ILE A 41 -1.23 12.86 18.20
N GLN A 42 -2.06 12.42 19.13
CA GLN A 42 -2.61 13.30 20.17
C GLN A 42 -1.54 13.88 21.11
N ARG A 43 -0.51 13.10 21.41
CA ARG A 43 0.59 13.52 22.29
C ARG A 43 1.48 14.56 21.65
N HIS A 44 1.73 14.45 20.34
CA HIS A 44 2.68 15.31 19.62
C HIS A 44 1.98 16.50 18.96
N ALA A 45 2.23 17.71 19.50
CA ALA A 45 1.59 18.95 19.02
C ALA A 45 1.84 19.22 17.53
N ALA A 46 3.01 18.87 16.99
CA ALA A 46 3.35 19.04 15.58
C ALA A 46 2.43 18.23 14.67
N LEU A 47 2.08 17.00 15.05
CA LEU A 47 1.14 16.15 14.29
C LEU A 47 -0.29 16.64 14.51
N ARG A 48 -0.68 16.90 15.75
CA ARG A 48 -2.05 17.34 16.09
C ARG A 48 -2.46 18.63 15.39
N ARG A 49 -1.55 19.58 15.20
CA ARG A 49 -1.83 20.86 14.53
C ARG A 49 -2.23 20.72 13.06
N LYS A 50 -1.85 19.60 12.43
CA LYS A 50 -2.21 19.31 11.03
C LYS A 50 -3.57 18.65 10.89
N LEU A 51 -4.18 18.25 11.99
CA LEU A 51 -5.48 17.61 12.01
C LEU A 51 -6.57 18.63 12.29
N LEU A 52 -7.68 18.47 11.59
CA LEU A 52 -8.92 19.16 11.91
C LEU A 52 -9.51 18.56 13.20
N HIS A 53 -10.13 19.41 14.02
CA HIS A 53 -10.87 18.88 15.17
C HIS A 53 -12.00 17.98 14.69
N ALA A 54 -11.96 16.72 15.11
CA ALA A 54 -12.93 15.70 14.74
C ALA A 54 -13.25 14.78 15.92
N PRO A 55 -14.41 14.15 15.92
CA PRO A 55 -14.73 13.11 16.88
C PRO A 55 -13.67 12.00 16.81
N THR A 56 -13.08 11.67 17.94
CA THR A 56 -12.04 10.67 18.04
C THR A 56 -12.42 9.67 19.09
N THR A 57 -12.40 8.39 18.74
CA THR A 57 -12.40 7.30 19.72
C THR A 57 -10.97 6.95 20.09
N SER A 58 -10.78 6.00 21.00
CA SER A 58 -9.43 5.50 21.32
C SER A 58 -8.75 4.81 20.13
N THR A 59 -9.53 4.25 19.21
CA THR A 59 -9.03 3.41 18.10
C THR A 59 -9.33 3.96 16.71
N SER A 60 -10.24 4.94 16.57
CA SER A 60 -10.64 5.49 15.27
C SER A 60 -10.62 7.02 15.30
N TYR A 61 -10.27 7.62 14.17
CA TYR A 61 -10.28 9.06 13.97
C TYR A 61 -10.89 9.37 12.59
N HIS A 62 -11.84 10.29 12.51
CA HIS A 62 -12.52 10.64 11.27
C HIS A 62 -12.67 12.15 11.12
N SER A 63 -12.02 12.71 10.11
CA SER A 63 -12.13 14.12 9.73
C SER A 63 -12.35 14.26 8.21
N ALA A 64 -12.58 15.45 7.75
CA ALA A 64 -12.74 15.71 6.32
C ALA A 64 -11.51 15.34 5.47
N THR A 65 -10.33 15.28 6.05
CA THR A 65 -9.07 15.06 5.29
C THR A 65 -8.27 13.83 5.73
N TYR A 66 -8.43 13.37 6.96
CA TYR A 66 -7.68 12.23 7.50
C TYR A 66 -8.57 11.31 8.30
N ASN A 67 -8.55 10.03 7.98
CA ASN A 67 -9.43 9.03 8.54
C ASN A 67 -8.63 7.78 8.92
N ILE A 68 -8.77 7.32 10.17
CA ILE A 68 -8.20 6.07 10.67
C ILE A 68 -9.36 5.15 11.02
N HIS A 69 -9.43 4.01 10.33
CA HIS A 69 -10.44 2.99 10.52
C HIS A 69 -9.82 1.79 11.24
N ALA A 70 -10.31 1.49 12.44
CA ALA A 70 -9.89 0.33 13.23
C ALA A 70 -10.65 -0.92 12.76
N LEU A 71 -10.18 -1.56 11.69
CA LEU A 71 -10.85 -2.68 11.04
C LEU A 71 -9.86 -3.80 10.68
N ASP A 72 -10.32 -5.02 10.75
CA ASP A 72 -9.67 -6.15 10.09
C ASP A 72 -10.00 -6.10 8.60
N LEU A 73 -8.99 -6.06 7.73
CA LEU A 73 -9.17 -6.03 6.28
C LEU A 73 -10.01 -7.18 5.75
N ARG A 74 -10.00 -8.34 6.43
CA ARG A 74 -10.82 -9.50 6.06
C ARG A 74 -12.33 -9.21 6.16
N SER A 75 -12.73 -8.26 7.00
CA SER A 75 -14.12 -7.81 7.07
C SER A 75 -14.59 -7.02 5.85
N LEU A 76 -13.64 -6.57 5.03
CA LEU A 76 -13.90 -5.89 3.76
C LEU A 76 -13.95 -6.84 2.55
N ALA A 77 -13.67 -8.13 2.76
CA ALA A 77 -13.96 -9.14 1.73
C ALA A 77 -15.48 -9.24 1.53
N ALA A 78 -15.90 -9.68 0.33
CA ALA A 78 -17.32 -9.80 -0.01
C ALA A 78 -18.11 -10.49 1.13
N PRO A 79 -19.25 -9.92 1.53
CA PRO A 79 -19.95 -10.38 2.70
C PRO A 79 -20.43 -11.82 2.53
N SER A 80 -20.37 -12.60 3.60
CA SER A 80 -21.22 -13.78 3.76
C SER A 80 -22.68 -13.30 3.83
N GLU A 81 -23.62 -14.11 3.33
CA GLU A 81 -25.05 -13.74 3.33
C GLU A 81 -25.46 -13.13 4.68
N GLY A 82 -26.01 -11.90 4.61
CA GLY A 82 -26.59 -11.22 5.79
C GLY A 82 -25.63 -10.38 6.64
N VAL A 83 -24.34 -10.32 6.34
CA VAL A 83 -23.38 -9.44 7.06
C VAL A 83 -23.09 -8.20 6.22
N PRO A 84 -23.51 -6.99 6.66
CA PRO A 84 -23.20 -5.76 5.90
C PRO A 84 -21.71 -5.47 5.93
N LEU A 85 -21.21 -4.88 4.84
CA LEU A 85 -19.85 -4.36 4.81
C LEU A 85 -19.67 -3.21 5.81
N PRO A 86 -18.51 -3.09 6.47
CA PRO A 86 -18.23 -1.99 7.36
C PRO A 86 -18.34 -0.63 6.65
N GLU A 87 -18.87 0.36 7.31
CA GLU A 87 -18.83 1.74 6.79
C GLU A 87 -17.42 2.30 6.87
N LEU A 88 -17.03 3.06 5.85
CA LEU A 88 -15.81 3.85 5.82
C LEU A 88 -16.19 5.35 5.84
N PRO A 89 -16.37 5.95 7.02
CA PRO A 89 -16.76 7.36 7.15
C PRO A 89 -15.88 8.30 6.31
N ASN A 90 -16.51 9.29 5.70
CA ASN A 90 -15.88 10.32 4.85
C ASN A 90 -15.23 9.80 3.54
N LEU A 91 -15.44 8.54 3.18
CA LEU A 91 -15.06 8.04 1.88
C LEU A 91 -16.00 8.61 0.81
N ASP A 92 -15.44 9.35 -0.15
CA ASP A 92 -16.19 9.82 -1.31
C ASP A 92 -15.98 8.83 -2.47
N PRO A 93 -17.05 8.13 -2.90
CA PRO A 93 -16.95 7.12 -3.96
C PRO A 93 -16.62 7.68 -5.35
N THR A 94 -16.57 9.00 -5.51
CA THR A 94 -16.36 9.66 -6.81
C THR A 94 -14.95 10.21 -7.00
N LEU A 95 -14.17 10.30 -5.93
CA LEU A 95 -12.82 10.86 -6.00
C LEU A 95 -11.83 9.83 -6.57
N PRO A 96 -10.94 10.23 -7.51
CA PRO A 96 -9.84 9.38 -7.95
C PRO A 96 -9.08 8.81 -6.76
N THR A 97 -8.98 7.49 -6.70
CA THR A 97 -8.50 6.81 -5.48
C THR A 97 -7.27 5.96 -5.75
N LEU A 98 -6.19 6.22 -5.00
CA LEU A 98 -5.01 5.36 -4.91
C LEU A 98 -5.13 4.44 -3.68
N ILE A 99 -5.06 3.15 -3.91
CA ILE A 99 -4.97 2.11 -2.87
C ILE A 99 -3.49 1.76 -2.69
N LEU A 100 -2.99 1.83 -1.48
CA LEU A 100 -1.62 1.50 -1.13
C LEU A 100 -1.60 0.33 -0.16
N SER A 101 -0.80 -0.69 -0.46
CA SER A 101 -0.51 -1.80 0.44
C SER A 101 0.99 -2.04 0.49
N GLU A 102 1.58 -1.82 1.66
CA GLU A 102 2.99 -2.05 1.94
C GLU A 102 3.10 -3.18 2.96
N MET A 103 3.65 -4.33 2.53
CA MET A 103 3.83 -5.51 3.37
C MET A 103 2.57 -5.87 4.20
N CYS A 104 1.40 -5.81 3.57
CA CYS A 104 0.13 -6.06 4.24
C CYS A 104 -0.67 -7.18 3.58
N LEU A 105 -1.07 -7.02 2.33
CA LEU A 105 -1.91 -8.00 1.63
C LEU A 105 -1.17 -9.34 1.42
N VAL A 106 0.14 -9.35 1.47
CA VAL A 106 0.97 -10.57 1.36
C VAL A 106 0.66 -11.62 2.45
N TYR A 107 0.14 -11.20 3.60
CA TYR A 107 -0.23 -12.10 4.71
C TYR A 107 -1.61 -12.74 4.55
N LEU A 108 -2.41 -12.32 3.57
CA LEU A 108 -3.76 -12.82 3.34
C LEU A 108 -3.78 -13.87 2.23
N GLN A 109 -4.79 -14.73 2.26
CA GLN A 109 -5.01 -15.68 1.16
C GLN A 109 -5.34 -14.92 -0.14
N PRO A 110 -4.84 -15.37 -1.31
CA PRO A 110 -5.05 -14.68 -2.58
C PRO A 110 -6.52 -14.38 -2.89
N GLN A 111 -7.43 -15.32 -2.59
CA GLN A 111 -8.87 -15.16 -2.80
C GLN A 111 -9.44 -14.07 -1.90
N THR A 112 -8.98 -13.98 -0.65
CA THR A 112 -9.38 -12.91 0.27
C THR A 112 -8.91 -11.55 -0.23
N VAL A 113 -7.66 -11.46 -0.72
CA VAL A 113 -7.12 -10.22 -1.31
C VAL A 113 -7.94 -9.80 -2.52
N GLN A 114 -8.22 -10.73 -3.44
CA GLN A 114 -9.05 -10.45 -4.60
C GLN A 114 -10.44 -9.94 -4.20
N SER A 115 -11.06 -10.55 -3.21
CA SER A 115 -12.37 -10.14 -2.70
C SER A 115 -12.32 -8.73 -2.08
N ILE A 116 -11.29 -8.41 -1.28
CA ILE A 116 -11.11 -7.08 -0.70
C ILE A 116 -10.98 -6.02 -1.82
N ILE A 117 -10.10 -6.25 -2.80
CA ILE A 117 -9.90 -5.29 -3.90
C ILE A 117 -11.16 -5.15 -4.75
N SER A 118 -11.85 -6.25 -5.04
CA SER A 118 -13.14 -6.21 -5.74
C SER A 118 -14.16 -5.37 -4.97
N THR A 119 -14.27 -5.54 -3.66
CA THR A 119 -15.17 -4.76 -2.82
C THR A 119 -14.86 -3.26 -2.87
N PHE A 120 -13.57 -2.87 -2.84
CA PHE A 120 -13.21 -1.46 -3.04
C PHE A 120 -13.66 -0.95 -4.40
N THR A 121 -13.41 -1.70 -5.46
CA THR A 121 -13.64 -1.24 -6.82
C THR A 121 -15.08 -1.33 -7.30
N THR A 122 -15.96 -2.03 -6.58
CA THR A 122 -17.37 -2.25 -6.97
C THR A 122 -18.39 -1.75 -5.96
N HIS A 123 -18.03 -1.67 -4.67
CA HIS A 123 -18.94 -1.28 -3.60
C HIS A 123 -18.59 0.09 -3.03
N TYR A 124 -17.33 0.31 -2.60
CA TYR A 124 -16.92 1.56 -1.99
C TYR A 124 -16.66 2.68 -2.99
N LEU A 125 -16.21 2.34 -4.20
CA LEU A 125 -15.97 3.30 -5.28
C LEU A 125 -16.96 3.05 -6.40
N LYS A 126 -17.33 4.10 -7.15
CA LYS A 126 -18.15 3.93 -8.34
C LYS A 126 -17.35 3.20 -9.44
N PRO A 127 -17.98 2.41 -10.30
CA PRO A 127 -17.29 1.77 -11.43
C PRO A 127 -16.56 2.76 -12.35
N THR A 128 -17.06 3.99 -12.46
CA THR A 128 -16.48 5.08 -13.27
C THR A 128 -15.39 5.87 -12.56
N THR A 129 -15.12 5.60 -11.28
CA THR A 129 -14.08 6.31 -10.53
C THR A 129 -12.71 5.80 -10.94
N PRO A 130 -11.80 6.68 -11.39
CA PRO A 130 -10.41 6.33 -11.63
C PRO A 130 -9.79 5.74 -10.37
N THR A 131 -9.21 4.56 -10.52
CA THR A 131 -8.65 3.83 -9.35
C THR A 131 -7.29 3.26 -9.72
N SER A 132 -6.34 3.42 -8.80
CA SER A 132 -5.02 2.81 -8.90
C SER A 132 -4.68 2.05 -7.63
N ILE A 133 -3.81 1.06 -7.76
CA ILE A 133 -3.24 0.32 -6.63
C ILE A 133 -1.73 0.31 -6.74
N VAL A 134 -1.05 0.40 -5.60
CA VAL A 134 0.39 0.17 -5.46
C VAL A 134 0.61 -0.86 -4.37
N LEU A 135 1.31 -1.92 -4.71
CA LEU A 135 1.72 -2.97 -3.79
C LEU A 135 3.23 -2.91 -3.59
N TYR A 136 3.71 -3.06 -2.36
CA TYR A 136 5.10 -3.36 -2.04
C TYR A 136 5.12 -4.70 -1.32
N GLU A 137 5.66 -5.72 -1.98
CA GLU A 137 5.64 -7.11 -1.49
C GLU A 137 6.93 -7.86 -1.88
N PRO A 138 7.30 -8.94 -1.15
CA PRO A 138 8.40 -9.80 -1.52
C PRO A 138 8.08 -10.63 -2.77
N ILE A 139 9.12 -11.01 -3.50
CA ILE A 139 9.11 -11.87 -4.68
C ILE A 139 10.23 -12.91 -4.60
N LEU A 140 10.36 -13.78 -5.61
CA LEU A 140 11.43 -14.77 -5.78
C LEU A 140 11.55 -15.77 -4.62
N PRO A 141 10.48 -16.50 -4.25
CA PRO A 141 10.50 -17.42 -3.10
C PRO A 141 11.35 -18.68 -3.33
N HIS A 142 11.75 -18.96 -4.56
CA HIS A 142 12.30 -20.26 -4.97
C HIS A 142 13.83 -20.31 -5.12
N ASP A 143 14.51 -19.17 -5.09
CA ASP A 143 15.97 -19.14 -5.07
C ASP A 143 16.53 -19.41 -3.65
N ALA A 144 17.85 -19.35 -3.48
CA ALA A 144 18.48 -19.66 -2.20
C ALA A 144 18.09 -18.68 -1.10
N PHE A 145 18.04 -17.38 -1.42
CA PHE A 145 17.66 -16.34 -0.47
C PHE A 145 16.17 -16.43 -0.11
N GLY A 146 15.28 -16.56 -1.10
CA GLY A 146 13.84 -16.67 -0.90
C GLY A 146 13.46 -17.87 -0.03
N ARG A 147 14.06 -19.04 -0.26
CA ARG A 147 13.86 -20.22 0.60
C ARG A 147 14.30 -19.97 2.03
N THR A 148 15.46 -19.33 2.23
CA THR A 148 15.95 -18.97 3.57
C THR A 148 15.01 -17.99 4.25
N MET A 149 14.55 -16.96 3.53
CA MET A 149 13.58 -15.98 4.03
C MET A 149 12.28 -16.66 4.48
N ILE A 150 11.70 -17.53 3.64
CA ILE A 150 10.47 -18.27 3.99
C ILE A 150 10.70 -19.13 5.21
N SER A 151 11.78 -19.91 5.26
CA SER A 151 12.11 -20.77 6.40
C SER A 151 12.22 -19.96 7.70
N ASN A 152 12.89 -18.81 7.67
CA ASN A 152 13.01 -17.92 8.83
C ASN A 152 11.65 -17.34 9.28
N LEU A 153 10.75 -17.04 8.36
CA LEU A 153 9.40 -16.55 8.68
C LEU A 153 8.54 -17.67 9.28
N GLU A 154 8.62 -18.88 8.73
CA GLU A 154 7.87 -20.04 9.23
C GLU A 154 8.26 -20.40 10.67
N THR A 155 9.52 -20.26 11.07
CA THR A 155 9.93 -20.44 12.49
C THR A 155 9.23 -19.48 13.44
N ARG A 156 8.73 -18.36 12.93
CA ARG A 156 7.98 -17.35 13.67
C ARG A 156 6.46 -17.46 13.44
N ASN A 157 5.97 -18.55 12.84
CA ASN A 157 4.59 -18.76 12.43
C ASN A 157 4.05 -17.69 11.47
N ILE A 158 4.92 -17.04 10.70
CA ILE A 158 4.55 -16.06 9.67
C ILE A 158 4.52 -16.76 8.32
N ARG A 159 3.41 -16.67 7.62
CA ARG A 159 3.23 -17.18 6.26
C ARG A 159 2.89 -16.05 5.31
N LEU A 160 3.36 -16.20 4.05
CA LEU A 160 3.14 -15.23 2.97
C LEU A 160 2.40 -15.91 1.81
N PRO A 161 1.07 -16.12 1.93
CA PRO A 161 0.31 -16.91 0.95
C PRO A 161 0.36 -16.34 -0.47
N THR A 162 0.40 -15.02 -0.64
CA THR A 162 0.45 -14.41 -1.97
C THR A 162 1.83 -14.56 -2.63
N LEU A 163 2.91 -14.67 -1.86
CA LEU A 163 4.28 -14.82 -2.38
C LEU A 163 4.43 -16.08 -3.23
N THR A 164 3.85 -17.19 -2.79
CA THR A 164 3.91 -18.45 -3.54
C THR A 164 2.99 -18.46 -4.75
N THR A 165 1.94 -17.65 -4.73
CA THR A 165 0.97 -17.54 -5.84
C THR A 165 1.43 -16.56 -6.91
N TYR A 166 2.13 -15.51 -6.51
CA TYR A 166 2.61 -14.44 -7.39
C TYR A 166 4.13 -14.23 -7.19
N PRO A 167 4.96 -15.21 -7.59
CA PRO A 167 6.37 -15.27 -7.23
C PRO A 167 7.28 -14.27 -7.96
N GLY A 168 6.84 -13.68 -9.05
CA GLY A 168 7.66 -12.80 -9.87
C GLY A 168 6.92 -11.56 -10.40
N LEU A 169 7.66 -10.69 -11.09
CA LEU A 169 7.11 -9.43 -11.62
C LEU A 169 5.98 -9.66 -12.63
N GLY A 170 6.12 -10.68 -13.49
CA GLY A 170 5.09 -11.06 -14.45
C GLY A 170 3.79 -11.48 -13.76
N ASP A 171 3.91 -12.26 -12.67
CA ASP A 171 2.77 -12.72 -11.88
C ASP A 171 2.07 -11.56 -11.16
N GLN A 172 2.85 -10.59 -10.67
CA GLN A 172 2.31 -9.38 -10.04
C GLN A 172 1.54 -8.52 -11.06
N ARG A 173 2.05 -8.34 -12.29
CA ARG A 173 1.31 -7.65 -13.37
C ARG A 173 0.02 -8.38 -13.72
N ALA A 174 0.08 -9.69 -13.91
CA ALA A 174 -1.10 -10.50 -14.20
C ALA A 174 -2.15 -10.45 -13.07
N ARG A 175 -1.69 -10.49 -11.81
CA ARG A 175 -2.53 -10.31 -10.62
C ARG A 175 -3.31 -9.00 -10.66
N LEU A 176 -2.64 -7.88 -10.91
CA LEU A 176 -3.27 -6.56 -10.96
C LEU A 176 -4.27 -6.43 -12.10
N SER A 177 -3.91 -6.94 -13.28
CA SER A 177 -4.85 -7.01 -14.41
C SER A 177 -6.08 -7.87 -14.07
N GLY A 178 -5.88 -8.99 -13.38
CA GLY A 178 -6.96 -9.86 -12.89
C GLY A 178 -7.85 -9.22 -11.82
N TYR A 179 -7.34 -8.21 -11.09
CA TYR A 179 -8.12 -7.42 -10.14
C TYR A 179 -8.92 -6.29 -10.80
N GLY A 180 -8.85 -6.14 -12.13
CA GLY A 180 -9.61 -5.16 -12.89
C GLY A 180 -8.88 -3.84 -13.17
N PHE A 181 -7.56 -3.78 -12.95
CA PHE A 181 -6.74 -2.64 -13.35
C PHE A 181 -6.31 -2.80 -14.82
N THR A 182 -7.24 -2.49 -15.74
CA THR A 182 -7.15 -2.85 -17.15
C THR A 182 -6.49 -1.82 -18.06
N ASN A 183 -6.26 -0.58 -17.58
CA ASN A 183 -5.58 0.45 -18.35
C ASN A 183 -4.06 0.35 -18.26
N GLY A 184 -3.54 -0.37 -17.28
CA GLY A 184 -2.14 -0.73 -17.17
C GLY A 184 -1.83 -1.45 -15.87
N ALA A 185 -0.84 -2.33 -15.96
CA ALA A 185 -0.25 -3.03 -14.81
C ALA A 185 1.26 -3.16 -15.04
N LYS A 186 2.05 -2.59 -14.15
CA LYS A 186 3.50 -2.52 -14.22
C LYS A 186 4.12 -3.04 -12.93
N ALA A 187 5.38 -3.47 -13.00
CA ALA A 187 6.13 -3.89 -11.83
C ALA A 187 7.63 -3.66 -12.03
N ALA A 188 8.33 -3.43 -10.91
CA ALA A 188 9.78 -3.38 -10.86
C ALA A 188 10.25 -3.85 -9.48
N ASP A 189 11.35 -4.61 -9.42
CA ASP A 189 12.00 -4.89 -8.16
C ASP A 189 12.70 -3.64 -7.59
N THR A 190 13.02 -3.69 -6.32
CA THR A 190 13.61 -2.51 -5.67
C THR A 190 15.06 -2.28 -6.07
N GLU A 191 15.79 -3.28 -6.58
CA GLU A 191 17.12 -3.11 -7.18
C GLU A 191 17.04 -2.27 -8.47
N PHE A 192 16.09 -2.62 -9.36
CA PHE A 192 15.85 -1.84 -10.58
C PHE A 192 15.49 -0.39 -10.23
N ILE A 193 14.59 -0.19 -9.27
CA ILE A 193 14.21 1.15 -8.80
C ILE A 193 15.42 1.90 -8.26
N TRP A 194 16.22 1.28 -7.41
CA TRP A 194 17.45 1.87 -6.89
C TRP A 194 18.42 2.28 -7.98
N LYS A 195 18.61 1.42 -8.98
CA LYS A 195 19.57 1.65 -10.07
C LYS A 195 19.06 2.63 -11.14
N GLN A 196 17.74 2.65 -11.41
CA GLN A 196 17.19 3.36 -12.57
C GLN A 196 16.37 4.60 -12.23
N TRP A 197 15.80 4.70 -11.00
CA TRP A 197 14.94 5.83 -10.64
C TRP A 197 15.61 6.78 -9.65
N ILE A 198 16.52 6.27 -8.82
CA ILE A 198 17.17 7.08 -7.79
C ILE A 198 18.38 7.77 -8.41
N SER A 199 18.44 9.10 -8.23
CA SER A 199 19.57 9.90 -8.71
C SER A 199 20.88 9.57 -7.97
N GLU A 200 22.01 9.79 -8.61
CA GLU A 200 23.32 9.58 -7.97
C GLU A 200 23.48 10.47 -6.73
N ASP A 201 23.03 11.73 -6.78
CA ASP A 201 23.06 12.65 -5.64
C ASP A 201 22.29 12.08 -4.43
N GLU A 202 21.13 11.45 -4.67
CA GLU A 202 20.36 10.84 -3.58
C GLU A 202 21.02 9.56 -3.06
N LYS A 203 21.67 8.78 -3.93
CA LYS A 203 22.45 7.61 -3.50
C LYS A 203 23.65 8.04 -2.63
N GLU A 204 24.36 9.10 -3.01
CA GLU A 204 25.44 9.68 -2.23
C GLU A 204 24.94 10.22 -0.89
N ARG A 205 23.77 10.89 -0.89
CA ARG A 205 23.14 11.37 0.34
C ARG A 205 22.82 10.20 1.29
N VAL A 206 22.25 9.12 0.77
CA VAL A 206 21.94 7.92 1.57
C VAL A 206 23.20 7.26 2.09
N ALA A 207 24.23 7.09 1.27
CA ALA A 207 25.51 6.52 1.67
C ALA A 207 26.24 7.35 2.77
N SER A 208 25.96 8.65 2.85
CA SER A 208 26.50 9.52 3.91
C SER A 208 25.81 9.35 5.28
N LEU A 209 24.61 8.75 5.30
CA LEU A 209 23.86 8.53 6.55
C LEU A 209 24.35 7.31 7.32
N GLU A 210 24.75 6.28 6.60
CA GLU A 210 25.27 5.03 7.15
C GLU A 210 26.24 4.41 6.15
N MET A 211 27.36 3.87 6.63
CA MET A 211 28.32 3.19 5.77
C MET A 211 27.72 1.90 5.21
N LEU A 212 27.52 1.85 3.91
CA LEU A 212 27.09 0.66 3.18
C LEU A 212 28.35 -0.09 2.70
N ASP A 213 28.83 -1.01 3.49
CA ASP A 213 30.03 -1.81 3.18
C ASP A 213 29.71 -3.16 2.48
N GLU A 214 28.47 -3.62 2.56
CA GLU A 214 28.02 -4.88 1.97
C GLU A 214 26.99 -4.63 0.86
N LEU A 215 27.41 -3.96 -0.21
CA LEU A 215 26.53 -3.58 -1.33
C LEU A 215 25.89 -4.78 -2.02
N GLU A 216 26.60 -5.91 -2.11
CA GLU A 216 26.09 -7.14 -2.73
C GLU A 216 24.94 -7.76 -1.92
N GLU A 217 25.00 -7.68 -0.58
CA GLU A 217 23.90 -8.15 0.27
C GLU A 217 22.69 -7.22 0.16
N LEU A 218 22.93 -5.91 0.12
CA LEU A 218 21.87 -4.94 -0.12
C LEU A 218 21.19 -5.19 -1.48
N GLU A 219 21.95 -5.37 -2.56
CA GLU A 219 21.40 -5.65 -3.89
C GLU A 219 20.61 -6.96 -3.89
N LEU A 220 21.13 -8.01 -3.22
CA LEU A 220 20.42 -9.28 -3.09
C LEU A 220 19.08 -9.09 -2.36
N LEU A 221 19.05 -8.33 -1.27
CA LEU A 221 17.83 -7.99 -0.56
C LEU A 221 16.86 -7.22 -1.46
N LEU A 222 17.34 -6.18 -2.15
CA LEU A 222 16.53 -5.33 -3.02
C LEU A 222 15.86 -6.11 -4.17
N ARG A 223 16.49 -7.15 -4.71
CA ARG A 223 15.90 -8.02 -5.76
C ARG A 223 14.70 -8.82 -5.25
N HIS A 224 14.61 -9.06 -3.94
CA HIS A 224 13.55 -9.89 -3.37
C HIS A 224 12.31 -9.12 -2.94
N TYR A 225 12.25 -7.82 -3.25
CA TYR A 225 11.06 -7.00 -3.05
C TYR A 225 10.73 -6.24 -4.32
N CYS A 226 9.45 -6.04 -4.58
CA CYS A 226 8.99 -5.29 -5.74
C CYS A 226 7.93 -4.26 -5.37
N PHE A 227 7.85 -3.23 -6.20
CA PHE A 227 6.65 -2.45 -6.38
C PHE A 227 5.89 -2.97 -7.59
N ALA A 228 4.60 -3.23 -7.41
CA ALA A 228 3.69 -3.50 -8.50
C ALA A 228 2.56 -2.47 -8.44
N TRP A 229 2.25 -1.84 -9.58
CA TRP A 229 1.21 -0.83 -9.64
C TRP A 229 0.32 -1.06 -10.86
N GLY A 230 -0.96 -0.85 -10.63
CA GLY A 230 -1.97 -1.00 -11.68
C GLY A 230 -3.00 0.11 -11.59
N TRP A 231 -3.67 0.37 -12.71
CA TRP A 231 -4.71 1.39 -12.74
C TRP A 231 -5.82 1.04 -13.73
N ARG A 232 -6.96 1.59 -13.42
CA ARG A 232 -8.08 1.72 -14.35
C ARG A 232 -8.48 3.19 -14.39
N ASP A 233 -8.71 3.68 -15.56
CA ASP A 233 -9.32 4.98 -15.78
C ASP A 233 -10.86 4.86 -15.63
N GLY A 234 -11.53 5.97 -15.66
CA GLY A 234 -12.97 6.07 -15.57
C GLY A 234 -13.42 7.38 -16.20
N GLU A 235 -13.99 8.29 -15.41
CA GLU A 235 -14.37 9.62 -15.89
C GLU A 235 -13.16 10.51 -16.22
N SER A 236 -11.95 10.12 -15.82
CA SER A 236 -10.70 10.79 -16.18
C SER A 236 -9.54 9.80 -16.31
N ASP A 237 -8.50 10.22 -17.03
CA ASP A 237 -7.28 9.48 -17.30
C ASP A 237 -6.13 9.88 -16.35
N VAL A 238 -6.46 10.33 -15.15
CA VAL A 238 -5.49 10.85 -14.19
C VAL A 238 -4.38 9.85 -13.86
N PHE A 239 -4.72 8.56 -13.74
CA PHE A 239 -3.73 7.53 -13.45
C PHE A 239 -2.97 7.06 -14.69
N SER A 240 -3.57 7.03 -15.87
CA SER A 240 -2.82 6.83 -17.13
C SER A 240 -1.78 7.93 -17.34
N LYS A 241 -2.11 9.18 -17.05
CA LYS A 241 -1.14 10.29 -17.10
C LYS A 241 -0.05 10.18 -16.03
N ALA A 242 -0.41 9.74 -14.83
CA ALA A 242 0.55 9.61 -13.73
C ALA A 242 1.52 8.43 -13.92
N TRP A 243 1.01 7.29 -14.38
CA TRP A 243 1.79 6.05 -14.42
C TRP A 243 2.32 5.68 -15.80
N GLY A 244 1.78 6.29 -16.87
CA GLY A 244 2.14 5.94 -18.26
C GLY A 244 3.62 5.97 -18.53
N ASP A 245 4.30 7.04 -18.12
CA ASP A 245 5.72 7.28 -18.34
C ASP A 245 6.64 6.68 -17.25
N VAL A 246 6.06 6.15 -16.16
CA VAL A 246 6.86 5.50 -15.12
C VAL A 246 7.47 4.21 -15.68
N ARG A 247 8.80 4.14 -15.64
CA ARG A 247 9.55 2.99 -16.17
C ARG A 247 9.27 1.75 -15.34
N GLU A 248 9.05 0.65 -16.03
CA GLU A 248 8.96 -0.68 -15.41
C GLU A 248 10.18 -1.52 -15.77
N GLN A 249 10.34 -2.61 -15.06
CA GLN A 249 11.32 -3.65 -15.38
C GLN A 249 10.66 -4.69 -16.31
N VAL A 250 11.22 -4.85 -17.49
CA VAL A 250 10.75 -5.78 -18.54
C VAL A 250 11.32 -7.17 -18.32
#